data_63fcfb350fadd35c69455c13bff384f3
#
_entry.id   63fcfb350fadd35c69455c13bff384f3
#
_cell.length_a   1.000
_cell.length_b   1.000
_cell.length_c   1.000
_cell.angle_alpha   90.00
_cell.angle_beta   90.00
_cell.angle_gamma   90.00
#
_symmetry.space_group_name_H-M   'P 1'
#
loop_
_entity.id
_entity.type
_entity.pdbx_description
1 polymer ?
#
loop_
_entity_poly.entity_id
_entity_poly.type
_entity_poly.pdbx_seq_one_letter_code
_entity_poly.pdbx_strand_id
1 'polypeptide(L)'
;MARRSSILTIIGRAFSASARNFHITLTAAAMYGISLAVIDHIIFSMVGVSSPPAQQDLPKVLLSMLGAQFGIEILLGPILAALAVYVGRTAVEGKPGSLYKAVNFALSRYTRVFIPHFVAWLSITLGMIIIVPGVLFLLQYAFVDAVACMEEEKSPLPRSKRLTRGRRKSLFLLALPWIALSQLLGFFQLWALSQSGLVMAAGDTVASMITFVMFVAFYLLYDERTRKKRSKTSAKASKTPAAAPMA
;
A
#
# COMPACT_ATOMS: atom_id res chain seq x y z
N MET A 1 -0.40 -28.82 11.84
CA MET A 1 -0.19 -28.06 10.57
C MET A 1 -0.99 -26.77 10.62
N ALA A 2 -0.37 -25.58 10.65
CA ALA A 2 -1.11 -24.32 10.62
C ALA A 2 -1.77 -24.17 9.23
N ARG A 3 -3.10 -24.17 9.20
CA ARG A 3 -3.92 -24.02 7.98
C ARG A 3 -3.53 -22.70 7.29
N ARG A 4 -3.22 -22.72 6.01
CA ARG A 4 -3.01 -21.49 5.22
C ARG A 4 -4.31 -20.71 5.22
N SER A 5 -4.29 -19.44 5.67
CA SER A 5 -5.46 -18.58 5.55
C SER A 5 -5.85 -18.45 4.07
N SER A 6 -7.13 -18.56 3.76
CA SER A 6 -7.61 -18.30 2.40
C SER A 6 -7.40 -16.81 2.07
N ILE A 7 -7.29 -16.47 0.80
CA ILE A 7 -7.14 -15.07 0.36
C ILE A 7 -8.36 -14.25 0.79
N LEU A 8 -9.55 -14.80 0.67
CA LEU A 8 -10.79 -14.18 1.14
C LEU A 8 -10.76 -13.89 2.65
N THR A 9 -10.19 -14.81 3.45
CA THR A 9 -10.01 -14.58 4.89
C THR A 9 -9.06 -13.41 5.16
N ILE A 10 -7.99 -13.25 4.38
CA ILE A 10 -7.04 -12.13 4.53
C ILE A 10 -7.71 -10.81 4.14
N ILE A 11 -8.45 -10.78 3.03
CA ILE A 11 -9.23 -9.61 2.59
C ILE A 11 -10.26 -9.23 3.67
N GLY A 12 -11.06 -10.18 4.14
CA GLY A 12 -12.05 -9.93 5.18
C GLY A 12 -11.42 -9.40 6.49
N ARG A 13 -10.26 -9.94 6.89
CA ARG A 13 -9.50 -9.43 8.05
C ARG A 13 -8.97 -8.02 7.82
N ALA A 14 -8.51 -7.68 6.62
CA ALA A 14 -8.05 -6.34 6.29
C ALA A 14 -9.20 -5.33 6.35
N PHE A 15 -10.36 -5.66 5.78
CA PHE A 15 -11.56 -4.84 5.91
C PHE A 15 -11.97 -4.67 7.37
N SER A 16 -12.05 -5.74 8.15
CA SER A 16 -12.39 -5.69 9.58
C SER A 16 -11.38 -4.86 10.37
N ALA A 17 -10.08 -4.97 10.07
CA ALA A 17 -9.03 -4.17 10.70
C ALA A 17 -9.20 -2.67 10.40
N SER A 18 -9.42 -2.33 9.13
CA SER A 18 -9.65 -0.96 8.68
C SER A 18 -10.95 -0.37 9.26
N ALA A 19 -12.01 -1.15 9.31
CA ALA A 19 -13.28 -0.74 9.92
C ALA A 19 -13.17 -0.49 11.44
N ARG A 20 -12.46 -1.36 12.18
CA ARG A 20 -12.19 -1.17 13.62
C ARG A 20 -11.34 0.07 13.89
N ASN A 21 -10.51 0.46 12.94
CA ASN A 21 -9.65 1.64 13.00
C ASN A 21 -10.10 2.70 11.99
N PHE A 22 -11.43 2.84 11.80
CA PHE A 22 -12.01 3.68 10.75
C PHE A 22 -11.50 5.13 10.80
N HIS A 23 -11.34 5.69 12.00
CA HIS A 23 -10.80 7.03 12.18
C HIS A 23 -9.37 7.18 11.61
N ILE A 24 -8.51 6.17 11.74
CA ILE A 24 -7.15 6.18 11.14
C ILE A 24 -7.26 6.01 9.62
N THR A 25 -8.06 5.04 9.18
CA THR A 25 -8.27 4.74 7.76
C THR A 25 -8.82 5.94 7.00
N LEU A 26 -9.87 6.58 7.55
CA LEU A 26 -10.49 7.75 6.95
C LEU A 26 -9.54 8.95 6.95
N THR A 27 -8.87 9.24 8.07
CA THR A 27 -7.91 10.36 8.14
C THR A 27 -6.78 10.18 7.12
N ALA A 28 -6.20 8.98 7.03
CA ALA A 28 -5.13 8.67 6.08
C ALA A 28 -5.62 8.82 4.62
N ALA A 29 -6.78 8.26 4.31
CA ALA A 29 -7.36 8.32 2.97
C ALA A 29 -7.80 9.73 2.58
N ALA A 30 -8.41 10.48 3.50
CA ALA A 30 -8.81 11.87 3.24
C ALA A 30 -7.59 12.78 3.06
N MET A 31 -6.56 12.61 3.89
CA MET A 31 -5.31 13.35 3.73
C MET A 31 -4.71 13.14 2.34
N TYR A 32 -4.66 11.90 1.87
CA TYR A 32 -4.11 11.60 0.55
C TYR A 32 -5.05 12.05 -0.57
N GLY A 33 -6.34 11.68 -0.53
CA GLY A 33 -7.30 11.93 -1.59
C GLY A 33 -7.65 13.41 -1.75
N ILE A 34 -7.83 14.16 -0.64
CA ILE A 34 -8.06 15.60 -0.70
C ILE A 34 -6.83 16.33 -1.25
N SER A 35 -5.63 15.94 -0.81
CA SER A 35 -4.39 16.53 -1.33
C SER A 35 -4.23 16.30 -2.82
N LEU A 36 -4.57 15.10 -3.31
CA LEU A 36 -4.55 14.77 -4.73
C LEU A 36 -5.54 15.64 -5.51
N ALA A 37 -6.80 15.71 -5.06
CA ALA A 37 -7.84 16.52 -5.71
C ALA A 37 -7.50 18.03 -5.75
N VAL A 38 -6.89 18.57 -4.69
CA VAL A 38 -6.42 19.96 -4.64
C VAL A 38 -5.31 20.21 -5.66
N ILE A 39 -4.33 19.32 -5.74
CA ILE A 39 -3.21 19.46 -6.68
C ILE A 39 -3.71 19.30 -8.12
N ASP A 40 -4.57 18.33 -8.40
CA ASP A 40 -5.20 18.17 -9.72
C ASP A 40 -5.95 19.42 -10.12
N HIS A 41 -6.74 20.00 -9.22
CA HIS A 41 -7.48 21.25 -9.48
C HIS A 41 -6.53 22.42 -9.81
N ILE A 42 -5.44 22.57 -9.04
CA ILE A 42 -4.43 23.60 -9.28
C ILE A 42 -3.77 23.40 -10.65
N ILE A 43 -3.33 22.18 -10.95
CA ILE A 43 -2.65 21.88 -12.22
C ILE A 43 -3.60 22.12 -13.40
N PHE A 44 -4.86 21.67 -13.34
CA PHE A 44 -5.83 21.88 -14.41
C PHE A 44 -6.10 23.36 -14.66
N SER A 45 -6.19 24.17 -13.59
CA SER A 45 -6.36 25.61 -13.72
C SER A 45 -5.13 26.27 -14.38
N MET A 46 -3.92 25.81 -14.07
CA MET A 46 -2.68 26.33 -14.65
C MET A 46 -2.50 25.94 -16.12
N VAL A 47 -2.92 24.74 -16.50
CA VAL A 47 -2.79 24.24 -17.88
C VAL A 47 -3.93 24.74 -18.78
N GLY A 48 -4.94 25.42 -18.20
CA GLY A 48 -6.07 25.98 -18.95
C GLY A 48 -6.99 24.92 -19.54
N VAL A 49 -7.11 23.77 -18.88
CA VAL A 49 -8.03 22.70 -19.31
C VAL A 49 -9.46 23.12 -18.98
N SER A 50 -10.32 23.13 -20.01
CA SER A 50 -11.76 23.39 -19.82
C SER A 50 -12.43 22.24 -19.04
N SER A 51 -13.50 22.53 -18.32
CA SER A 51 -14.34 21.52 -17.68
C SER A 51 -15.72 21.50 -18.38
N PRO A 52 -16.12 20.39 -19.03
CA PRO A 52 -15.38 19.14 -19.28
C PRO A 52 -14.22 19.33 -20.26
N PRO A 53 -13.13 18.52 -20.15
CA PRO A 53 -12.00 18.65 -21.05
C PRO A 53 -12.38 18.29 -22.49
N ALA A 54 -11.93 19.09 -23.44
CA ALA A 54 -12.08 18.77 -24.85
C ALA A 54 -11.21 17.55 -25.21
N GLN A 55 -11.60 16.79 -26.23
CA GLN A 55 -10.87 15.57 -26.63
C GLN A 55 -9.39 15.84 -26.93
N GLN A 56 -9.06 17.00 -27.50
CA GLN A 56 -7.70 17.45 -27.78
C GLN A 56 -6.87 17.71 -26.51
N ASP A 57 -7.50 17.94 -25.36
CA ASP A 57 -6.83 18.21 -24.07
C ASP A 57 -6.60 16.94 -23.25
N LEU A 58 -7.16 15.79 -23.65
CA LEU A 58 -6.99 14.52 -22.92
C LEU A 58 -5.53 14.16 -22.64
N PRO A 59 -4.56 14.32 -23.56
CA PRO A 59 -3.16 14.03 -23.26
C PRO A 59 -2.58 14.95 -22.16
N LYS A 60 -2.97 16.24 -22.16
CA LYS A 60 -2.55 17.20 -21.12
C LYS A 60 -3.15 16.83 -19.76
N VAL A 61 -4.45 16.47 -19.75
CA VAL A 61 -5.14 16.01 -18.53
C VAL A 61 -4.44 14.79 -17.94
N LEU A 62 -4.20 13.76 -18.75
CA LEU A 62 -3.53 12.54 -18.30
C LEU A 62 -2.13 12.81 -17.76
N LEU A 63 -1.35 13.65 -18.45
CA LEU A 63 0.01 14.01 -17.99
C LEU A 63 -0.04 14.81 -16.69
N SER A 64 -1.02 15.71 -16.54
CA SER A 64 -1.21 16.49 -15.31
C SER A 64 -1.60 15.61 -14.13
N MET A 65 -2.54 14.69 -14.32
CA MET A 65 -2.94 13.71 -13.28
C MET A 65 -1.77 12.82 -12.87
N LEU A 66 -0.96 12.34 -13.82
CA LEU A 66 0.25 11.57 -13.50
C LEU A 66 1.25 12.40 -12.70
N GLY A 67 1.43 13.67 -13.05
CA GLY A 67 2.32 14.59 -12.33
C GLY A 67 1.84 14.86 -10.90
N ALA A 68 0.55 15.11 -10.71
CA ALA A 68 -0.06 15.30 -9.40
C ALA A 68 0.08 14.03 -8.53
N GLN A 69 -0.27 12.88 -9.09
CA GLN A 69 -0.13 11.59 -8.40
C GLN A 69 1.33 11.32 -8.02
N PHE A 70 2.28 11.63 -8.90
CA PHE A 70 3.71 11.49 -8.63
C PHE A 70 4.15 12.34 -7.44
N GLY A 71 3.75 13.62 -7.40
CA GLY A 71 4.09 14.54 -6.30
C GLY A 71 3.51 14.10 -4.96
N ILE A 72 2.25 13.71 -4.93
CA ILE A 72 1.56 13.23 -3.72
C ILE A 72 2.15 11.89 -3.25
N GLU A 73 2.41 10.96 -4.16
CA GLU A 73 2.98 9.66 -3.82
C GLU A 73 4.38 9.79 -3.20
N ILE A 74 5.21 10.70 -3.69
CA ILE A 74 6.50 10.99 -3.08
C ILE A 74 6.35 11.45 -1.63
N LEU A 75 5.42 12.37 -1.36
CA LEU A 75 5.31 13.01 -0.06
C LEU A 75 4.47 12.19 0.93
N LEU A 76 3.30 11.73 0.51
CA LEU A 76 2.29 11.12 1.38
C LEU A 76 2.21 9.61 1.26
N GLY A 77 2.65 9.02 0.14
CA GLY A 77 2.64 7.55 -0.06
C GLY A 77 3.33 6.77 1.05
N PRO A 78 4.55 7.14 1.47
CA PRO A 78 5.24 6.49 2.60
C PRO A 78 4.47 6.60 3.93
N ILE A 79 3.78 7.73 4.16
CA ILE A 79 2.96 7.93 5.36
C ILE A 79 1.73 7.02 5.30
N LEU A 80 1.02 7.01 4.18
CA LEU A 80 -0.15 6.15 3.96
C LEU A 80 0.21 4.67 4.18
N ALA A 81 1.31 4.22 3.59
CA ALA A 81 1.81 2.86 3.73
C ALA A 81 2.17 2.52 5.19
N ALA A 82 2.86 3.42 5.89
CA ALA A 82 3.23 3.21 7.30
C ALA A 82 2.00 3.19 8.22
N LEU A 83 0.99 4.04 7.98
CA LEU A 83 -0.29 4.01 8.70
C LEU A 83 -1.03 2.68 8.49
N ALA A 84 -1.04 2.15 7.27
CA ALA A 84 -1.64 0.86 6.96
C ALA A 84 -0.90 -0.30 7.65
N VAL A 85 0.43 -0.25 7.70
CA VAL A 85 1.26 -1.19 8.47
C VAL A 85 0.90 -1.14 9.96
N TYR A 86 0.72 0.05 10.53
CA TYR A 86 0.30 0.22 11.92
C TYR A 86 -1.07 -0.42 12.18
N VAL A 87 -2.07 -0.15 11.33
CA VAL A 87 -3.42 -0.74 11.44
C VAL A 87 -3.36 -2.27 11.31
N GLY A 88 -2.61 -2.78 10.37
CA GLY A 88 -2.41 -4.21 10.22
C GLY A 88 -1.76 -4.85 11.46
N ARG A 89 -0.77 -4.16 12.06
CA ARG A 89 -0.10 -4.59 13.28
C ARG A 89 -1.05 -4.63 14.48
N THR A 90 -1.83 -3.58 14.71
CA THR A 90 -2.83 -3.54 15.80
C THR A 90 -3.89 -4.62 15.64
N ALA A 91 -4.29 -4.92 14.41
CA ALA A 91 -5.21 -6.03 14.12
C ALA A 91 -4.62 -7.41 14.47
N VAL A 92 -3.32 -7.60 14.24
CA VAL A 92 -2.60 -8.82 14.61
C VAL A 92 -2.42 -8.93 16.14
N GLU A 93 -2.21 -7.81 16.82
CA GLU A 93 -2.08 -7.72 18.28
C GLU A 93 -3.45 -7.79 18.99
N GLY A 94 -4.56 -7.69 18.26
CA GLY A 94 -5.92 -7.68 18.81
C GLY A 94 -6.29 -6.40 19.59
N LYS A 95 -5.54 -5.30 19.39
CA LYS A 95 -5.70 -4.02 20.10
C LYS A 95 -6.32 -2.96 19.18
N PRO A 96 -7.15 -2.05 19.74
CA PRO A 96 -7.58 -0.88 18.97
C PRO A 96 -6.38 0.06 18.71
N GLY A 97 -6.36 0.65 17.52
CA GLY A 97 -5.37 1.67 17.17
C GLY A 97 -5.75 3.04 17.75
N SER A 98 -4.73 3.86 17.99
CA SER A 98 -4.87 5.27 18.33
C SER A 98 -4.29 6.12 17.20
N LEU A 99 -5.02 7.14 16.75
CA LEU A 99 -4.57 8.03 15.66
C LEU A 99 -3.22 8.69 16.01
N TYR A 100 -3.08 9.20 17.23
CA TYR A 100 -1.82 9.78 17.70
C TYR A 100 -0.64 8.81 17.59
N LYS A 101 -0.83 7.56 18.07
CA LYS A 101 0.20 6.51 17.98
C LYS A 101 0.49 6.11 16.54
N ALA A 102 -0.54 6.08 15.68
CA ALA A 102 -0.41 5.77 14.27
C ALA A 102 0.44 6.81 13.53
N VAL A 103 0.11 8.10 13.73
CA VAL A 103 0.86 9.22 13.14
C VAL A 103 2.31 9.23 13.65
N ASN A 104 2.52 9.10 14.95
CA ASN A 104 3.87 9.04 15.51
C ASN A 104 4.68 7.84 14.97
N PHE A 105 4.04 6.68 14.82
CA PHE A 105 4.65 5.52 14.18
C PHE A 105 5.05 5.82 12.73
N ALA A 106 4.14 6.40 11.94
CA ALA A 106 4.41 6.73 10.53
C ALA A 106 5.55 7.74 10.40
N LEU A 107 5.53 8.83 11.17
CA LEU A 107 6.58 9.86 11.15
C LEU A 107 7.94 9.31 11.60
N SER A 108 7.97 8.49 12.65
CA SER A 108 9.23 7.87 13.13
C SER A 108 9.83 6.87 12.14
N ARG A 109 9.05 6.37 11.18
CA ARG A 109 9.49 5.43 10.14
C ARG A 109 9.64 6.07 8.77
N TYR A 110 9.24 7.32 8.61
CA TYR A 110 9.17 8.01 7.33
C TYR A 110 10.47 7.89 6.52
N THR A 111 11.60 8.27 7.10
CA THR A 111 12.90 8.24 6.42
C THR A 111 13.32 6.84 5.97
N ARG A 112 12.93 5.80 6.70
CA ARG A 112 13.22 4.40 6.36
C ARG A 112 12.32 3.86 5.27
N VAL A 113 11.08 4.31 5.22
CA VAL A 113 10.06 3.87 4.24
C VAL A 113 10.19 4.65 2.95
N PHE A 114 10.57 5.93 3.01
CA PHE A 114 10.57 6.86 1.89
C PHE A 114 11.28 6.31 0.63
N ILE A 115 12.58 6.03 0.72
CA ILE A 115 13.34 5.57 -0.44
C ILE A 115 12.87 4.20 -0.96
N PRO A 116 12.70 3.16 -0.13
CA PRO A 116 12.21 1.87 -0.60
C PRO A 116 10.81 1.93 -1.22
N HIS A 117 9.90 2.68 -0.62
CA HIS A 117 8.56 2.90 -1.13
C HIS A 117 8.60 3.58 -2.50
N PHE A 118 9.31 4.70 -2.60
CA PHE A 118 9.45 5.46 -3.84
C PHE A 118 10.03 4.62 -4.98
N VAL A 119 11.12 3.88 -4.73
CA VAL A 119 11.73 3.00 -5.75
C VAL A 119 10.78 1.88 -6.16
N ALA A 120 10.04 1.30 -5.21
CA ALA A 120 9.04 0.28 -5.51
C ALA A 120 7.90 0.85 -6.35
N TRP A 121 7.33 1.99 -5.93
CA TRP A 121 6.25 2.67 -6.64
C TRP A 121 6.67 3.08 -8.05
N LEU A 122 7.82 3.72 -8.20
CA LEU A 122 8.35 4.11 -9.51
C LEU A 122 8.56 2.91 -10.43
N SER A 123 9.12 1.81 -9.90
CA SER A 123 9.31 0.57 -10.66
C SER A 123 7.98 -0.03 -11.13
N ILE A 124 6.96 0.00 -10.26
CA ILE A 124 5.62 -0.50 -10.58
C ILE A 124 4.99 0.39 -11.66
N THR A 125 5.00 1.70 -11.46
CA THR A 125 4.38 2.68 -12.38
C THR A 125 5.02 2.62 -13.76
N LEU A 126 6.35 2.68 -13.86
CA LEU A 126 7.06 2.53 -15.13
C LEU A 126 6.85 1.14 -15.75
N GLY A 127 6.82 0.11 -14.92
CA GLY A 127 6.53 -1.24 -15.38
C GLY A 127 5.11 -1.42 -15.91
N MET A 128 4.13 -0.66 -15.40
CA MET A 128 2.74 -0.72 -15.87
C MET A 128 2.53 -0.19 -17.28
N ILE A 129 3.47 0.58 -17.84
CA ILE A 129 3.46 0.97 -19.26
C ILE A 129 3.44 -0.29 -20.16
N ILE A 130 4.10 -1.36 -19.73
CA ILE A 130 4.14 -2.65 -20.46
C ILE A 130 3.26 -3.71 -19.75
N ILE A 131 2.49 -3.34 -18.75
CA ILE A 131 1.59 -4.16 -17.92
C ILE A 131 2.32 -5.31 -17.20
N VAL A 132 2.90 -6.26 -17.94
CA VAL A 132 3.52 -7.48 -17.37
C VAL A 132 4.65 -7.16 -16.39
N PRO A 133 5.66 -6.32 -16.70
CA PRO A 133 6.68 -5.91 -15.73
C PRO A 133 6.08 -5.21 -14.52
N GLY A 134 5.08 -4.33 -14.69
CA GLY A 134 4.42 -3.62 -13.59
C GLY A 134 3.78 -4.57 -12.59
N VAL A 135 3.02 -5.54 -13.08
CA VAL A 135 2.44 -6.60 -12.23
C VAL A 135 3.53 -7.42 -11.53
N LEU A 136 4.62 -7.75 -12.22
CA LEU A 136 5.73 -8.48 -11.61
C LEU A 136 6.41 -7.67 -10.51
N PHE A 137 6.63 -6.36 -10.69
CA PHE A 137 7.19 -5.47 -9.67
C PHE A 137 6.24 -5.30 -8.49
N LEU A 138 4.93 -5.11 -8.72
CA LEU A 138 3.92 -5.08 -7.67
C LEU A 138 4.00 -6.35 -6.79
N LEU A 139 4.07 -7.52 -7.40
CA LEU A 139 4.18 -8.78 -6.67
C LEU A 139 5.52 -8.94 -5.94
N GLN A 140 6.63 -8.40 -6.48
CA GLN A 140 7.94 -8.48 -5.87
C GLN A 140 8.09 -7.54 -4.68
N TYR A 141 7.48 -6.35 -4.76
CA TYR A 141 7.61 -5.27 -3.78
C TYR A 141 6.42 -5.16 -2.83
N ALA A 142 5.43 -6.07 -2.91
CA ALA A 142 4.22 -6.06 -2.09
C ALA A 142 4.47 -5.99 -0.56
N PHE A 143 5.65 -6.37 -0.09
CA PHE A 143 6.02 -6.34 1.33
C PHE A 143 7.06 -5.27 1.66
N VAL A 144 7.43 -4.39 0.72
CA VAL A 144 8.52 -3.44 0.91
C VAL A 144 8.29 -2.53 2.11
N ASP A 145 7.07 -1.98 2.23
CA ASP A 145 6.70 -1.06 3.29
C ASP A 145 6.64 -1.76 4.65
N ALA A 146 6.10 -2.98 4.68
CA ALA A 146 6.09 -3.81 5.89
C ALA A 146 7.51 -4.14 6.37
N VAL A 147 8.42 -4.48 5.44
CA VAL A 147 9.84 -4.73 5.77
C VAL A 147 10.50 -3.46 6.27
N ALA A 148 10.32 -2.33 5.57
CA ALA A 148 10.92 -1.06 5.95
C ALA A 148 10.43 -0.55 7.31
N CYS A 149 9.14 -0.79 7.64
CA CYS A 149 8.56 -0.41 8.92
C CYS A 149 8.97 -1.33 10.07
N MET A 150 9.06 -2.65 9.83
CA MET A 150 9.08 -3.66 10.89
C MET A 150 10.42 -4.37 11.06
N GLU A 151 11.27 -4.39 10.04
CA GLU A 151 12.59 -5.03 10.10
C GLU A 151 13.70 -3.96 10.07
N GLU A 152 14.82 -4.20 10.77
CA GLU A 152 16.01 -3.33 10.72
C GLU A 152 16.90 -3.70 9.51
N GLU A 153 16.28 -4.14 8.44
CA GLU A 153 16.96 -4.56 7.22
C GLU A 153 17.47 -3.34 6.45
N LYS A 154 18.76 -3.31 6.12
CA LYS A 154 19.38 -2.23 5.32
C LYS A 154 18.86 -2.17 3.89
N SER A 155 18.32 -3.29 3.39
CA SER A 155 17.89 -3.44 1.99
C SER A 155 16.46 -3.99 1.89
N PRO A 156 15.41 -3.18 2.12
CA PRO A 156 14.01 -3.64 2.12
C PRO A 156 13.56 -4.25 0.78
N LEU A 157 13.99 -3.71 -0.35
CA LEU A 157 13.61 -4.19 -1.70
C LEU A 157 14.05 -5.65 -1.96
N PRO A 158 15.34 -6.03 -1.82
CA PRO A 158 15.76 -7.43 -1.94
C PRO A 158 15.10 -8.34 -0.91
N ARG A 159 14.84 -7.84 0.29
CA ARG A 159 14.17 -8.59 1.36
C ARG A 159 12.72 -8.88 0.99
N SER A 160 11.96 -7.90 0.50
CA SER A 160 10.60 -8.08 -0.02
C SER A 160 10.59 -9.15 -1.13
N LYS A 161 11.47 -9.02 -2.13
CA LYS A 161 11.58 -9.99 -3.23
C LYS A 161 11.85 -11.42 -2.75
N ARG A 162 12.66 -11.60 -1.69
CA ARG A 162 12.90 -12.93 -1.08
C ARG A 162 11.66 -13.46 -0.34
N LEU A 163 10.90 -12.59 0.34
CA LEU A 163 9.70 -12.98 1.07
C LEU A 163 8.53 -13.34 0.15
N THR A 164 8.40 -12.67 -0.98
CA THR A 164 7.34 -12.90 -1.96
C THR A 164 7.60 -14.13 -2.85
N ARG A 165 8.85 -14.61 -2.92
CA ARG A 165 9.20 -15.81 -3.70
C ARG A 165 8.39 -17.02 -3.24
N GLY A 166 7.73 -17.70 -4.19
CA GLY A 166 6.87 -18.86 -3.92
C GLY A 166 5.45 -18.52 -3.45
N ARG A 167 5.09 -17.22 -3.36
CA ARG A 167 3.74 -16.73 -3.01
C ARG A 167 3.13 -15.82 -4.07
N ARG A 168 3.75 -15.68 -5.24
CA ARG A 168 3.30 -14.76 -6.29
C ARG A 168 1.85 -15.02 -6.73
N LYS A 169 1.41 -16.28 -6.81
CA LYS A 169 0.01 -16.61 -7.12
C LYS A 169 -0.95 -16.05 -6.06
N SER A 170 -0.64 -16.23 -4.77
CA SER A 170 -1.48 -15.71 -3.68
C SER A 170 -1.48 -14.18 -3.64
N LEU A 171 -0.34 -13.55 -3.90
CA LEU A 171 -0.23 -12.09 -3.99
C LEU A 171 -1.00 -11.56 -5.21
N PHE A 172 -0.89 -12.21 -6.35
CA PHE A 172 -1.64 -11.84 -7.56
C PHE A 172 -3.15 -11.90 -7.31
N LEU A 173 -3.64 -13.01 -6.75
CA LEU A 173 -5.06 -13.14 -6.41
C LEU A 173 -5.53 -12.14 -5.34
N LEU A 174 -4.63 -11.71 -4.45
CA LEU A 174 -4.92 -10.66 -3.48
C LEU A 174 -4.96 -9.27 -4.14
N ALA A 175 -4.05 -8.99 -5.06
CA ALA A 175 -3.95 -7.72 -5.78
C ALA A 175 -4.99 -7.57 -6.90
N LEU A 176 -5.48 -8.66 -7.48
CA LEU A 176 -6.39 -8.65 -8.64
C LEU A 176 -7.68 -7.84 -8.40
N PRO A 177 -8.42 -8.01 -7.29
CA PRO A 177 -9.60 -7.21 -7.00
C PRO A 177 -9.28 -5.71 -6.89
N TRP A 178 -8.11 -5.38 -6.32
CA TRP A 178 -7.67 -3.99 -6.19
C TRP A 178 -7.31 -3.41 -7.57
N ILE A 179 -6.58 -4.13 -8.41
CA ILE A 179 -6.26 -3.70 -9.78
C ILE A 179 -7.56 -3.46 -10.57
N ALA A 180 -8.50 -4.39 -10.51
CA ALA A 180 -9.78 -4.25 -11.19
C ALA A 180 -10.57 -3.02 -10.69
N LEU A 181 -10.61 -2.84 -9.36
CA LEU A 181 -11.34 -1.73 -8.75
C LEU A 181 -10.65 -0.38 -9.00
N SER A 182 -9.31 -0.33 -9.02
CA SER A 182 -8.58 0.90 -9.35
C SER A 182 -8.82 1.33 -10.82
N GLN A 183 -8.94 0.38 -11.75
CA GLN A 183 -9.33 0.71 -13.13
C GLN A 183 -10.75 1.27 -13.20
N LEU A 184 -11.70 0.67 -12.49
CA LEU A 184 -13.08 1.17 -12.42
C LEU A 184 -13.15 2.58 -11.83
N LEU A 185 -12.39 2.81 -10.76
CA LEU A 185 -12.29 4.15 -10.14
C LEU A 185 -11.62 5.16 -11.07
N GLY A 186 -10.65 4.75 -11.89
CA GLY A 186 -10.05 5.61 -12.92
C GLY A 186 -11.09 6.12 -13.93
N PHE A 187 -12.00 5.26 -14.38
CA PHE A 187 -13.13 5.71 -15.20
C PHE A 187 -14.06 6.68 -14.46
N PHE A 188 -14.34 6.41 -13.19
CA PHE A 188 -15.12 7.32 -12.36
C PHE A 188 -14.42 8.67 -12.19
N GLN A 189 -13.12 8.71 -11.99
CA GLN A 189 -12.33 9.95 -11.90
C GLN A 189 -12.41 10.77 -13.19
N LEU A 190 -12.30 10.14 -14.37
CA LEU A 190 -12.50 10.83 -15.66
C LEU A 190 -13.89 11.46 -15.77
N TRP A 191 -14.94 10.77 -15.32
CA TRP A 191 -16.28 11.33 -15.23
C TRP A 191 -16.34 12.47 -14.19
N ALA A 192 -15.71 12.32 -13.04
CA ALA A 192 -15.71 13.30 -11.96
C ALA A 192 -15.02 14.62 -12.34
N LEU A 193 -14.13 14.63 -13.35
CA LEU A 193 -13.54 15.86 -13.91
C LEU A 193 -14.59 16.84 -14.45
N SER A 194 -15.76 16.35 -14.88
CA SER A 194 -16.88 17.17 -15.32
C SER A 194 -17.75 17.68 -14.16
N GLN A 195 -17.48 17.28 -12.93
CA GLN A 195 -18.26 17.57 -11.75
C GLN A 195 -17.56 18.63 -10.85
N SER A 196 -18.12 18.85 -9.67
CA SER A 196 -17.50 19.73 -8.69
C SER A 196 -16.24 19.14 -8.07
N GLY A 197 -15.32 20.00 -7.62
CA GLY A 197 -14.10 19.56 -6.91
C GLY A 197 -14.39 18.70 -5.66
N LEU A 198 -15.57 18.84 -5.05
CA LEU A 198 -16.03 17.98 -3.94
C LEU A 198 -16.25 16.53 -4.39
N VAL A 199 -16.80 16.31 -5.57
CA VAL A 199 -17.02 14.97 -6.13
C VAL A 199 -15.68 14.31 -6.43
N MET A 200 -14.71 15.06 -6.97
CA MET A 200 -13.34 14.57 -7.16
C MET A 200 -12.70 14.17 -5.83
N ALA A 201 -12.70 15.08 -4.86
CA ALA A 201 -12.11 14.81 -3.54
C ALA A 201 -12.73 13.60 -2.83
N ALA A 202 -14.05 13.42 -2.95
CA ALA A 202 -14.75 12.26 -2.43
C ALA A 202 -14.31 10.97 -3.16
N GLY A 203 -14.23 11.00 -4.48
CA GLY A 203 -13.77 9.88 -5.30
C GLY A 203 -12.33 9.45 -4.96
N ASP A 204 -11.42 10.40 -4.88
CA ASP A 204 -10.02 10.17 -4.54
C ASP A 204 -9.86 9.67 -3.10
N THR A 205 -10.68 10.15 -2.18
CA THR A 205 -10.71 9.64 -0.80
C THR A 205 -11.15 8.19 -0.76
N VAL A 206 -12.21 7.82 -1.50
CA VAL A 206 -12.68 6.43 -1.60
C VAL A 206 -11.62 5.53 -2.23
N ALA A 207 -10.98 5.98 -3.31
CA ALA A 207 -9.88 5.25 -3.96
C ALA A 207 -8.72 5.02 -2.99
N SER A 208 -8.37 6.05 -2.21
CA SER A 208 -7.32 5.97 -1.19
C SER A 208 -7.68 5.05 -0.04
N MET A 209 -8.95 4.98 0.39
CA MET A 209 -9.41 4.00 1.38
C MET A 209 -9.23 2.56 0.88
N ILE A 210 -9.55 2.30 -0.37
CA ILE A 210 -9.40 0.98 -0.98
C ILE A 210 -7.92 0.59 -1.05
N THR A 211 -7.06 1.51 -1.47
CA THR A 211 -5.60 1.33 -1.48
C THR A 211 -5.06 1.06 -0.08
N PHE A 212 -5.53 1.80 0.91
CA PHE A 212 -5.17 1.60 2.31
C PHE A 212 -5.52 0.18 2.80
N VAL A 213 -6.75 -0.30 2.54
CA VAL A 213 -7.19 -1.66 2.89
C VAL A 213 -6.29 -2.71 2.23
N MET A 214 -5.87 -2.49 1.00
CA MET A 214 -4.95 -3.40 0.32
C MET A 214 -3.57 -3.43 0.98
N PHE A 215 -3.00 -2.28 1.38
CA PHE A 215 -1.75 -2.26 2.13
C PHE A 215 -1.87 -2.99 3.47
N VAL A 216 -3.00 -2.86 4.17
CA VAL A 216 -3.30 -3.65 5.37
C VAL A 216 -3.31 -5.16 5.04
N ALA A 217 -3.92 -5.56 3.93
CA ALA A 217 -3.96 -6.96 3.50
C ALA A 217 -2.55 -7.51 3.17
N PHE A 218 -1.70 -6.72 2.51
CA PHE A 218 -0.30 -7.08 2.27
C PHE A 218 0.48 -7.23 3.57
N TYR A 219 0.26 -6.34 4.55
CA TYR A 219 0.88 -6.48 5.86
C TYR A 219 0.45 -7.78 6.57
N LEU A 220 -0.84 -8.11 6.57
CA LEU A 220 -1.33 -9.33 7.21
C LEU A 220 -0.71 -10.60 6.58
N LEU A 221 -0.54 -10.61 5.26
CA LEU A 221 0.12 -11.70 4.56
C LEU A 221 1.64 -11.76 4.86
N TYR A 222 2.29 -10.61 4.99
CA TYR A 222 3.68 -10.48 5.43
C TYR A 222 3.87 -11.04 6.84
N ASP A 223 3.02 -10.65 7.81
CA ASP A 223 3.08 -11.13 9.19
C ASP A 223 2.89 -12.66 9.26
N GLU A 224 1.90 -13.20 8.55
CA GLU A 224 1.72 -14.67 8.47
C GLU A 224 2.98 -15.38 7.95
N ARG A 225 3.68 -14.77 7.00
CA ARG A 225 4.90 -15.32 6.41
C ARG A 225 6.08 -15.30 7.37
N THR A 226 6.26 -14.20 8.10
CA THR A 226 7.39 -14.00 9.02
C THR A 226 7.22 -14.82 10.30
N ARG A 227 6.02 -14.93 10.85
CA ARG A 227 5.72 -15.78 12.02
C ARG A 227 6.00 -17.24 11.75
N LYS A 228 5.57 -17.78 10.61
CA LYS A 228 5.85 -19.19 10.22
C LYS A 228 7.34 -19.47 10.10
N LYS A 229 8.14 -18.47 9.69
CA LYS A 229 9.60 -18.63 9.61
C LYS A 229 10.24 -18.64 11.01
N ARG A 230 9.81 -17.74 11.91
CA ARG A 230 10.31 -17.66 13.30
C ARG A 230 10.03 -18.95 14.06
N SER A 231 8.81 -19.50 13.98
CA SER A 231 8.47 -20.75 14.67
C SER A 231 9.30 -21.94 14.19
N LYS A 232 9.62 -22.04 12.89
CA LYS A 232 10.49 -23.11 12.35
C LYS A 232 11.93 -22.98 12.82
N THR A 233 12.46 -21.77 12.92
CA THR A 233 13.83 -21.53 13.39
C THR A 233 13.96 -21.85 14.88
N SER A 234 12.99 -21.46 15.70
CA SER A 234 12.95 -21.78 17.12
C SER A 234 12.88 -23.30 17.37
N ALA A 235 12.01 -24.01 16.63
CA ALA A 235 11.89 -25.46 16.72
C ALA A 235 13.17 -26.21 16.27
N LYS A 236 13.95 -25.64 15.35
CA LYS A 236 15.22 -26.20 14.93
C LYS A 236 16.33 -25.97 15.98
N ALA A 237 16.34 -24.78 16.59
CA ALA A 237 17.29 -24.44 17.64
C ALA A 237 17.12 -25.31 18.90
N SER A 238 15.86 -25.64 19.28
CA SER A 238 15.57 -26.50 20.41
C SER A 238 15.93 -27.98 20.20
N LYS A 239 16.18 -28.41 18.96
CA LYS A 239 16.56 -29.78 18.61
C LYS A 239 18.07 -29.99 18.49
N THR A 240 18.87 -28.93 18.56
CA THR A 240 20.33 -29.06 18.56
C THR A 240 20.74 -29.45 19.98
N PRO A 241 21.31 -30.68 20.22
CA PRO A 241 21.77 -31.06 21.54
C PRO A 241 22.83 -30.07 22.01
N ALA A 242 22.75 -29.66 23.28
CA ALA A 242 23.82 -28.92 23.90
C ALA A 242 25.12 -29.74 23.75
N ALA A 243 26.12 -29.13 23.12
CA ALA A 243 27.45 -29.77 23.04
C ALA A 243 27.86 -30.19 24.44
N ALA A 244 28.15 -31.48 24.60
CA ALA A 244 28.64 -32.00 25.87
C ALA A 244 29.86 -31.18 26.32
N PRO A 245 29.97 -30.80 27.60
CA PRO A 245 31.16 -30.12 28.09
C PRO A 245 32.35 -31.03 27.86
N MET A 246 33.35 -30.54 27.14
CA MET A 246 34.63 -31.22 27.05
C MET A 246 35.26 -31.24 28.46
N ALA A 247 35.44 -32.43 28.99
CA ALA A 247 36.16 -32.68 30.20
C ALA A 247 37.66 -32.53 29.99
#